data_b6aaf40b95e92cccbbb5e4e7aeda9ffb
#
_entry.id   b6aaf40b95e92cccbbb5e4e7aeda9ffb
#
_cell.length_a   1.000
_cell.length_b   1.000
_cell.length_c   1.000
_cell.angle_alpha   90.00
_cell.angle_beta   90.00
_cell.angle_gamma   90.00
#
_symmetry.space_group_name_H-M   'P 1'
#
loop_
_entity.id
_entity.type
_entity.pdbx_description
1 polymer ?
#
loop_
_entity_poly.entity_id
_entity_poly.type
_entity_poly.pdbx_seq_one_letter_code
_entity_poly.pdbx_strand_id
1 'polypeptide(L)'
;VTTEAAIQVRYPKMMLSVLMAGTFTGLFGETALNMALTNLMSQFSLSAGQAQWLVTGYLLTLAVFVPVSAFLVRWFNTRVLILTALCVSLAGCLIAALAPGFAVLLLGRVIQAVGTGVILPVMMSAALLIFSVYQRGMVMGMVGIAITLAPALGPTISGFIITLFSWHAIFWLSALVYAAIILLAVKSIAPIGDITRPRIDILSLLLSSAGFSGIIYGLAILAEHSLRDPAVWGSLLAGFSALPYLPAVRRTWRCR
;
A
#
# COMPACT_ATOMS: atom_id res chain seq x y z
N VAL A 1 17.40 26.56 19.64
CA VAL A 1 17.34 25.54 18.60
C VAL A 1 17.44 24.21 19.32
N THR A 2 16.29 23.63 19.70
CA THR A 2 16.22 22.29 20.28
C THR A 2 16.60 21.28 19.21
N THR A 3 17.75 20.67 19.37
CA THR A 3 18.18 19.53 18.56
C THR A 3 17.15 18.42 18.84
N GLU A 4 16.19 18.19 17.93
CA GLU A 4 15.32 17.02 18.01
C GLU A 4 16.24 15.78 17.96
N ALA A 5 16.42 15.16 19.11
CA ALA A 5 17.22 13.95 19.25
C ALA A 5 16.56 12.85 18.42
N ALA A 6 17.27 12.37 17.41
CA ALA A 6 16.85 11.20 16.65
C ALA A 6 16.61 10.04 17.62
N ILE A 7 15.51 9.32 17.46
CA ILE A 7 15.20 8.16 18.31
C ILE A 7 16.31 7.13 18.12
N GLN A 8 16.99 6.76 19.22
CA GLN A 8 18.07 5.79 19.17
C GLN A 8 17.52 4.39 18.90
N VAL A 9 17.64 3.94 17.67
CA VAL A 9 17.33 2.58 17.23
C VAL A 9 18.64 1.80 17.08
N ARG A 10 18.69 0.58 17.59
CA ARG A 10 19.91 -0.27 17.55
C ARG A 10 20.42 -0.52 16.12
N TYR A 11 19.53 -0.67 15.14
CA TYR A 11 19.87 -0.94 13.73
C TYR A 11 19.04 -0.07 12.76
N PRO A 12 19.28 1.26 12.71
CA PRO A 12 18.43 2.17 11.94
C PRO A 12 18.43 1.89 10.43
N LYS A 13 19.61 1.58 9.88
CA LYS A 13 19.75 1.26 8.44
C LYS A 13 19.02 -0.04 8.07
N MET A 14 19.15 -1.08 8.89
CA MET A 14 18.51 -2.36 8.66
C MET A 14 17.00 -2.25 8.76
N MET A 15 16.49 -1.48 9.71
CA MET A 15 15.05 -1.21 9.83
C MET A 15 14.51 -0.50 8.58
N LEU A 16 15.21 0.53 8.11
CA LEU A 16 14.82 1.23 6.89
C LEU A 16 14.84 0.30 5.67
N SER A 17 15.89 -0.52 5.52
CA SER A 17 16.00 -1.47 4.41
C SER A 17 14.87 -2.49 4.39
N VAL A 18 14.46 -2.99 5.55
CA VAL A 18 13.31 -3.90 5.70
C VAL A 18 12.02 -3.23 5.25
N LEU A 19 11.78 -1.99 5.67
CA LEU A 19 10.59 -1.22 5.28
C LEU A 19 10.60 -0.90 3.78
N MET A 20 11.74 -0.50 3.24
CA MET A 20 11.91 -0.26 1.80
C MET A 20 11.67 -1.52 0.98
N ALA A 21 12.23 -2.66 1.40
CA ALA A 21 12.02 -3.93 0.72
C ALA A 21 10.55 -4.38 0.76
N GLY A 22 9.86 -4.23 1.90
CA GLY A 22 8.44 -4.53 2.04
C GLY A 22 7.56 -3.64 1.13
N THR A 23 7.82 -2.33 1.11
CA THR A 23 7.14 -1.38 0.23
C THR A 23 7.44 -1.67 -1.24
N PHE A 24 8.70 -1.92 -1.58
CA PHE A 24 9.11 -2.27 -2.94
C PHE A 24 8.37 -3.51 -3.44
N THR A 25 8.31 -4.58 -2.63
CA THR A 25 7.61 -5.82 -3.01
C THR A 25 6.11 -5.60 -3.23
N GLY A 26 5.47 -4.76 -2.41
CA GLY A 26 4.07 -4.40 -2.58
C GLY A 26 3.80 -3.64 -3.88
N LEU A 27 4.57 -2.59 -4.15
CA LEU A 27 4.45 -1.76 -5.37
C LEU A 27 4.88 -2.53 -6.63
N PHE A 28 5.89 -3.39 -6.53
CA PHE A 28 6.25 -4.33 -7.60
C PHE A 28 5.07 -5.24 -7.95
N GLY A 29 4.43 -5.86 -6.94
CA GLY A 29 3.27 -6.72 -7.14
C GLY A 29 2.07 -6.00 -7.76
N GLU A 30 1.90 -4.69 -7.50
CA GLU A 30 0.86 -3.86 -8.13
C GLU A 30 1.00 -3.84 -9.65
N THR A 31 2.20 -3.55 -10.15
CA THR A 31 2.45 -3.39 -11.58
C THR A 31 2.78 -4.70 -12.29
N ALA A 32 3.36 -5.67 -11.57
CA ALA A 32 3.70 -6.97 -12.12
C ALA A 32 2.46 -7.73 -12.65
N LEU A 33 1.31 -7.58 -12.00
CA LEU A 33 0.08 -8.25 -12.41
C LEU A 33 -0.47 -7.73 -13.73
N ASN A 34 -0.16 -6.49 -14.11
CA ASN A 34 -0.60 -5.94 -15.40
C ASN A 34 -0.11 -6.78 -16.59
N MET A 35 1.07 -7.38 -16.49
CA MET A 35 1.59 -8.27 -17.52
C MET A 35 0.87 -9.63 -17.56
N ALA A 36 0.29 -10.06 -16.44
CA ALA A 36 -0.44 -11.31 -16.32
C ALA A 36 -1.90 -11.21 -16.77
N LEU A 37 -2.47 -9.99 -16.93
CA LEU A 37 -3.90 -9.81 -17.19
C LEU A 37 -4.37 -10.57 -18.42
N THR A 38 -3.63 -10.55 -19.52
CA THR A 38 -3.98 -11.28 -20.76
C THR A 38 -4.05 -12.78 -20.52
N ASN A 39 -3.10 -13.34 -19.78
CA ASN A 39 -3.08 -14.76 -19.45
C ASN A 39 -4.25 -15.13 -18.52
N LEU A 40 -4.55 -14.27 -17.55
CA LEU A 40 -5.68 -14.46 -16.63
C LEU A 40 -7.04 -14.37 -17.35
N MET A 41 -7.18 -13.44 -18.31
CA MET A 41 -8.38 -13.34 -19.14
C MET A 41 -8.64 -14.62 -19.92
N SER A 42 -7.59 -15.18 -20.54
CA SER A 42 -7.71 -16.44 -21.31
C SER A 42 -7.96 -17.64 -20.40
N GLN A 43 -7.28 -17.73 -19.25
CA GLN A 43 -7.38 -18.88 -18.33
C GLN A 43 -8.73 -18.94 -17.61
N PHE A 44 -9.24 -17.78 -17.17
CA PHE A 44 -10.49 -17.71 -16.39
C PHE A 44 -11.70 -17.26 -17.23
N SER A 45 -11.53 -17.11 -18.57
CA SER A 45 -12.57 -16.64 -19.48
C SER A 45 -13.20 -15.31 -19.03
N LEU A 46 -12.35 -14.34 -18.61
CA LEU A 46 -12.77 -13.06 -18.08
C LEU A 46 -12.86 -12.01 -19.20
N SER A 47 -13.80 -11.08 -19.06
CA SER A 47 -13.79 -9.84 -19.81
C SER A 47 -12.64 -8.92 -19.34
N ALA A 48 -12.24 -7.96 -20.18
CA ALA A 48 -11.20 -6.99 -19.83
C ALA A 48 -11.57 -6.21 -18.56
N GLY A 49 -12.82 -5.80 -18.41
CA GLY A 49 -13.31 -5.12 -17.23
C GLY A 49 -13.22 -5.97 -15.97
N GLN A 50 -13.58 -7.24 -16.05
CA GLN A 50 -13.44 -8.15 -14.91
C GLN A 50 -11.97 -8.32 -14.51
N ALA A 51 -11.07 -8.51 -15.48
CA ALA A 51 -9.64 -8.64 -15.19
C ALA A 51 -9.05 -7.38 -14.57
N GLN A 52 -9.49 -6.19 -15.02
CA GLN A 52 -9.07 -4.90 -14.50
C GLN A 52 -9.37 -4.73 -13.00
N TRP A 53 -10.41 -5.40 -12.46
CA TRP A 53 -10.70 -5.39 -11.04
C TRP A 53 -9.58 -5.93 -10.15
N LEU A 54 -8.69 -6.78 -10.67
CA LEU A 54 -7.53 -7.26 -9.94
C LEU A 54 -6.54 -6.11 -9.62
N VAL A 55 -6.47 -5.11 -10.48
CA VAL A 55 -5.65 -3.91 -10.31
C VAL A 55 -6.43 -2.84 -9.55
N THR A 56 -7.65 -2.53 -9.97
CA THR A 56 -8.50 -1.51 -9.36
C THR A 56 -8.83 -1.85 -7.91
N GLY A 57 -9.16 -3.11 -7.61
CA GLY A 57 -9.42 -3.56 -6.24
C GLY A 57 -8.22 -3.40 -5.31
N TYR A 58 -7.01 -3.62 -5.82
CA TYR A 58 -5.77 -3.35 -5.09
C TYR A 58 -5.61 -1.87 -4.80
N LEU A 59 -5.76 -1.00 -5.81
CA LEU A 59 -5.62 0.45 -5.66
C LEU A 59 -6.70 1.06 -4.74
N LEU A 60 -7.95 0.60 -4.84
CA LEU A 60 -9.03 1.02 -3.94
C LEU A 60 -8.72 0.66 -2.49
N THR A 61 -8.21 -0.54 -2.27
CA THR A 61 -7.79 -0.97 -0.93
C THR A 61 -6.65 -0.10 -0.40
N LEU A 62 -5.64 0.20 -1.22
CA LEU A 62 -4.58 1.15 -0.86
C LEU A 62 -5.14 2.52 -0.49
N ALA A 63 -6.07 3.06 -1.28
CA ALA A 63 -6.69 4.36 -1.04
C ALA A 63 -7.38 4.46 0.32
N VAL A 64 -7.96 3.35 0.79
CA VAL A 64 -8.57 3.26 2.12
C VAL A 64 -7.51 3.12 3.21
N PHE A 65 -6.53 2.21 3.04
CA PHE A 65 -5.61 1.86 4.11
C PHE A 65 -4.45 2.83 4.30
N VAL A 66 -4.07 3.61 3.30
CA VAL A 66 -3.06 4.67 3.44
C VAL A 66 -3.47 5.74 4.46
N PRO A 67 -4.67 6.35 4.42
CA PRO A 67 -5.13 7.25 5.48
C PRO A 67 -5.32 6.55 6.83
N VAL A 68 -5.84 5.33 6.84
CA VAL A 68 -6.03 4.51 8.05
C VAL A 68 -4.71 4.29 8.77
N SER A 69 -3.63 4.02 8.03
CA SER A 69 -2.30 3.78 8.60
C SER A 69 -1.78 4.94 9.45
N ALA A 70 -2.12 6.18 9.10
CA ALA A 70 -1.72 7.37 9.87
C ALA A 70 -2.32 7.38 11.29
N PHE A 71 -3.47 6.73 11.50
CA PHE A 71 -4.07 6.52 12.82
C PHE A 71 -3.46 5.30 13.51
N LEU A 72 -3.27 4.20 12.78
CA LEU A 72 -2.71 2.97 13.32
C LEU A 72 -1.31 3.19 13.94
N VAL A 73 -0.47 4.02 13.32
CA VAL A 73 0.87 4.37 13.85
C VAL A 73 0.80 5.04 15.23
N ARG A 74 -0.26 5.80 15.51
CA ARG A 74 -0.45 6.48 16.80
C ARG A 74 -1.08 5.59 17.88
N TRP A 75 -1.74 4.50 17.46
CA TRP A 75 -2.49 3.60 18.35
C TRP A 75 -1.72 2.35 18.70
N PHE A 76 -0.94 1.84 17.78
CA PHE A 76 -0.21 0.59 17.93
C PHE A 76 1.29 0.83 17.95
N ASN A 77 1.98 -0.08 18.64
CA ASN A 77 3.43 -0.12 18.58
C ASN A 77 3.90 -0.34 17.14
N THR A 78 4.80 0.50 16.66
CA THR A 78 5.31 0.46 15.29
C THR A 78 5.85 -0.92 14.91
N ARG A 79 6.49 -1.64 15.83
CA ARG A 79 6.98 -3.00 15.59
C ARG A 79 5.85 -3.98 15.29
N VAL A 80 4.82 -3.98 16.13
CA VAL A 80 3.64 -4.85 15.94
C VAL A 80 2.95 -4.50 14.62
N LEU A 81 2.76 -3.21 14.36
CA LEU A 81 2.09 -2.73 13.16
C LEU A 81 2.81 -3.17 11.88
N ILE A 82 4.14 -3.03 11.83
CA ILE A 82 4.94 -3.44 10.66
C ILE A 82 4.91 -4.96 10.48
N LEU A 83 5.12 -5.72 11.55
CA LEU A 83 5.12 -7.18 11.47
C LEU A 83 3.76 -7.71 11.03
N THR A 84 2.66 -7.18 11.59
CA THR A 84 1.30 -7.58 11.16
C THR A 84 1.05 -7.21 9.70
N ALA A 85 1.45 -6.02 9.25
CA ALA A 85 1.28 -5.59 7.87
C ALA A 85 2.08 -6.47 6.88
N LEU A 86 3.32 -6.83 7.23
CA LEU A 86 4.13 -7.77 6.43
C LEU A 86 3.51 -9.17 6.40
N CYS A 87 3.00 -9.67 7.52
CA CYS A 87 2.33 -10.96 7.60
C CYS A 87 1.02 -10.98 6.79
N VAL A 88 0.26 -9.88 6.81
CA VAL A 88 -0.97 -9.73 6.01
C VAL A 88 -0.62 -9.71 4.52
N SER A 89 0.44 -8.98 4.11
CA SER A 89 0.91 -8.98 2.72
C SER A 89 1.37 -10.37 2.27
N LEU A 90 2.09 -11.09 3.13
CA LEU A 90 2.50 -12.49 2.87
C LEU A 90 1.28 -13.40 2.69
N ALA A 91 0.32 -13.32 3.60
CA ALA A 91 -0.92 -14.12 3.51
C ALA A 91 -1.67 -13.83 2.20
N GLY A 92 -1.79 -12.55 1.82
CA GLY A 92 -2.37 -12.15 0.53
C GLY A 92 -1.64 -12.75 -0.67
N CYS A 93 -0.29 -12.73 -0.64
CA CYS A 93 0.51 -13.38 -1.70
C CYS A 93 0.29 -14.89 -1.76
N LEU A 94 0.23 -15.59 -0.62
CA LEU A 94 -0.01 -17.03 -0.58
C LEU A 94 -1.41 -17.39 -1.09
N ILE A 95 -2.44 -16.63 -0.68
CA ILE A 95 -3.81 -16.83 -1.18
C ILE A 95 -3.85 -16.61 -2.71
N ALA A 96 -3.20 -15.56 -3.21
CA ALA A 96 -3.14 -15.28 -4.63
C ALA A 96 -2.33 -16.34 -5.41
N ALA A 97 -1.22 -16.83 -4.84
CA ALA A 97 -0.39 -17.88 -5.43
C ALA A 97 -1.11 -19.23 -5.54
N LEU A 98 -2.03 -19.52 -4.64
CA LEU A 98 -2.81 -20.76 -4.59
C LEU A 98 -4.22 -20.59 -5.19
N ALA A 99 -4.52 -19.43 -5.81
CA ALA A 99 -5.87 -19.11 -6.26
C ALA A 99 -6.35 -20.04 -7.38
N PRO A 100 -7.44 -20.79 -7.19
CA PRO A 100 -8.01 -21.67 -8.22
C PRO A 100 -8.87 -20.88 -9.22
N GLY A 101 -9.18 -19.61 -8.94
CA GLY A 101 -10.05 -18.77 -9.77
C GLY A 101 -9.99 -17.29 -9.40
N PHE A 102 -10.67 -16.50 -10.21
CA PHE A 102 -10.66 -15.03 -10.14
C PHE A 102 -11.02 -14.48 -8.75
N ALA A 103 -12.09 -14.98 -8.12
CA ALA A 103 -12.56 -14.46 -6.83
C ALA A 103 -11.52 -14.62 -5.71
N VAL A 104 -10.84 -15.79 -5.65
CA VAL A 104 -9.80 -16.04 -4.66
C VAL A 104 -8.55 -15.21 -4.95
N LEU A 105 -8.20 -15.03 -6.22
CA LEU A 105 -7.12 -14.16 -6.65
C LEU A 105 -7.38 -12.71 -6.24
N LEU A 106 -8.59 -12.20 -6.50
CA LEU A 106 -9.00 -10.85 -6.09
C LEU A 106 -8.94 -10.69 -4.57
N LEU A 107 -9.43 -11.66 -3.80
CA LEU A 107 -9.34 -11.65 -2.34
C LEU A 107 -7.88 -11.57 -1.88
N GLY A 108 -7.00 -12.38 -2.45
CA GLY A 108 -5.56 -12.34 -2.15
C GLY A 108 -4.96 -10.97 -2.42
N ARG A 109 -5.35 -10.32 -3.53
CA ARG A 109 -4.93 -8.97 -3.91
C ARG A 109 -5.40 -7.90 -2.92
N VAL A 110 -6.65 -7.97 -2.50
CA VAL A 110 -7.19 -7.06 -1.47
C VAL A 110 -6.43 -7.21 -0.16
N ILE A 111 -6.21 -8.45 0.31
CA ILE A 111 -5.46 -8.71 1.54
C ILE A 111 -4.02 -8.20 1.43
N GLN A 112 -3.35 -8.43 0.30
CA GLN A 112 -2.00 -7.94 0.03
C GLN A 112 -1.94 -6.40 0.09
N ALA A 113 -2.93 -5.72 -0.50
CA ALA A 113 -3.02 -4.25 -0.53
C ALA A 113 -3.20 -3.64 0.87
N VAL A 114 -3.93 -4.31 1.78
CA VAL A 114 -4.06 -3.88 3.19
C VAL A 114 -2.67 -3.74 3.81
N GLY A 115 -1.83 -4.75 3.68
CA GLY A 115 -0.47 -4.70 4.24
C GLY A 115 0.39 -3.61 3.60
N THR A 116 0.39 -3.53 2.27
CA THR A 116 1.16 -2.50 1.53
C THR A 116 0.72 -1.09 1.89
N GLY A 117 -0.60 -0.86 2.02
CA GLY A 117 -1.18 0.44 2.39
C GLY A 117 -0.79 0.91 3.80
N VAL A 118 -0.44 -0.03 4.67
CA VAL A 118 0.09 0.29 6.01
C VAL A 118 1.60 0.51 5.98
N ILE A 119 2.36 -0.35 5.30
CA ILE A 119 3.84 -0.30 5.32
C ILE A 119 4.37 1.00 4.70
N LEU A 120 3.79 1.47 3.60
CA LEU A 120 4.28 2.63 2.84
C LEU A 120 4.33 3.92 3.66
N PRO A 121 3.23 4.38 4.33
CA PRO A 121 3.29 5.58 5.16
C PRO A 121 4.12 5.39 6.44
N VAL A 122 4.14 4.17 6.99
CA VAL A 122 4.99 3.85 8.15
C VAL A 122 6.47 3.96 7.79
N MET A 123 6.88 3.51 6.61
CA MET A 123 8.25 3.67 6.11
C MET A 123 8.64 5.14 6.03
N MET A 124 7.78 6.00 5.44
CA MET A 124 8.06 7.44 5.35
C MET A 124 8.18 8.09 6.72
N SER A 125 7.28 7.76 7.64
CA SER A 125 7.30 8.28 9.02
C SER A 125 8.54 7.80 9.78
N ALA A 126 8.89 6.52 9.67
CA ALA A 126 10.07 5.94 10.30
C ALA A 126 11.37 6.59 9.77
N ALA A 127 11.47 6.82 8.47
CA ALA A 127 12.61 7.50 7.85
C ALA A 127 12.85 8.89 8.46
N LEU A 128 11.78 9.65 8.70
CA LEU A 128 11.88 10.99 9.29
C LEU A 128 12.17 11.00 10.79
N LEU A 129 11.76 9.95 11.53
CA LEU A 129 11.92 9.86 12.99
C LEU A 129 13.30 9.28 13.40
N ILE A 130 13.80 8.34 12.62
CA ILE A 130 15.05 7.60 12.97
C ILE A 130 16.31 8.38 12.58
N PHE A 131 16.24 9.13 11.45
CA PHE A 131 17.42 9.78 10.91
C PHE A 131 17.46 11.27 11.25
N SER A 132 18.68 11.77 11.52
CA SER A 132 18.92 13.18 11.82
C SER A 132 18.52 14.07 10.65
N VAL A 133 18.22 15.35 10.92
CA VAL A 133 17.83 16.35 9.92
C VAL A 133 18.81 16.39 8.74
N TYR A 134 20.12 16.28 9.00
CA TYR A 134 21.17 16.28 7.98
C TYR A 134 21.12 15.07 7.04
N GLN A 135 20.58 13.94 7.51
CA GLN A 135 20.50 12.69 6.74
C GLN A 135 19.14 12.50 6.06
N ARG A 136 18.11 13.27 6.46
CA ARG A 136 16.73 13.12 5.94
C ARG A 136 16.66 13.25 4.43
N GLY A 137 17.38 14.20 3.83
CA GLY A 137 17.39 14.36 2.37
C GLY A 137 17.90 13.13 1.64
N MET A 138 19.03 12.57 2.07
CA MET A 138 19.58 11.34 1.49
C MET A 138 18.67 10.14 1.69
N VAL A 139 18.12 9.97 2.89
CA VAL A 139 17.21 8.87 3.24
C VAL A 139 15.92 8.95 2.44
N MET A 140 15.31 10.13 2.33
CA MET A 140 14.10 10.34 1.52
C MET A 140 14.38 10.14 0.03
N GLY A 141 15.57 10.46 -0.46
CA GLY A 141 16.00 10.13 -1.81
C GLY A 141 16.05 8.61 -2.05
N MET A 142 16.62 7.82 -1.11
CA MET A 142 16.62 6.36 -1.20
C MET A 142 15.20 5.77 -1.15
N VAL A 143 14.34 6.30 -0.28
CA VAL A 143 12.91 5.93 -0.22
C VAL A 143 12.22 6.24 -1.55
N GLY A 144 12.47 7.41 -2.14
CA GLY A 144 11.93 7.81 -3.44
C GLY A 144 12.37 6.84 -4.56
N ILE A 145 13.66 6.46 -4.59
CA ILE A 145 14.17 5.47 -5.55
C ILE A 145 13.44 4.13 -5.37
N ALA A 146 13.25 3.64 -4.14
CA ALA A 146 12.55 2.37 -3.91
C ALA A 146 11.10 2.42 -4.42
N ILE A 147 10.39 3.53 -4.19
CA ILE A 147 8.99 3.70 -4.61
C ILE A 147 8.88 3.78 -6.14
N THR A 148 9.80 4.47 -6.82
CA THR A 148 9.73 4.67 -8.27
C THR A 148 10.30 3.49 -9.06
N LEU A 149 11.33 2.82 -8.52
CA LEU A 149 11.98 1.70 -9.19
C LEU A 149 11.10 0.45 -9.20
N ALA A 150 10.30 0.23 -8.15
CA ALA A 150 9.42 -0.93 -8.05
C ALA A 150 8.41 -1.04 -9.21
N PRO A 151 7.61 0.01 -9.52
CA PRO A 151 6.72 -0.02 -10.67
C PRO A 151 7.47 -0.07 -12.02
N ALA A 152 8.65 0.54 -12.11
CA ALA A 152 9.44 0.54 -13.35
C ALA A 152 9.98 -0.87 -13.69
N LEU A 153 10.41 -1.62 -12.67
CA LEU A 153 10.90 -3.00 -12.85
C LEU A 153 9.76 -4.03 -12.94
N GLY A 154 8.59 -3.69 -12.44
CA GLY A 154 7.43 -4.59 -12.39
C GLY A 154 7.14 -5.27 -13.73
N PRO A 155 6.84 -4.54 -14.81
CA PRO A 155 6.52 -5.11 -16.10
C PRO A 155 7.64 -5.97 -16.69
N THR A 156 8.89 -5.50 -16.59
CA THR A 156 10.04 -6.21 -17.16
C THR A 156 10.29 -7.55 -16.47
N ILE A 157 10.36 -7.54 -15.14
CA ILE A 157 10.65 -8.76 -14.36
C ILE A 157 9.45 -9.72 -14.44
N SER A 158 8.21 -9.23 -14.32
CA SER A 158 7.03 -10.08 -14.40
C SER A 158 6.82 -10.65 -15.81
N GLY A 159 7.08 -9.87 -16.86
CA GLY A 159 7.05 -10.37 -18.22
C GLY A 159 8.01 -11.54 -18.41
N PHE A 160 9.25 -11.42 -17.91
CA PHE A 160 10.23 -12.50 -17.95
C PHE A 160 9.77 -13.73 -17.13
N ILE A 161 9.22 -13.53 -15.93
CA ILE A 161 8.71 -14.62 -15.09
C ILE A 161 7.56 -15.35 -15.78
N ILE A 162 6.62 -14.63 -16.40
CA ILE A 162 5.44 -15.22 -17.07
C ILE A 162 5.85 -16.05 -18.29
N THR A 163 6.89 -15.65 -19.02
CA THR A 163 7.37 -16.37 -20.19
C THR A 163 8.05 -17.71 -19.83
N LEU A 164 8.71 -17.79 -18.67
CA LEU A 164 9.42 -18.98 -18.22
C LEU A 164 8.57 -19.89 -17.32
N PHE A 165 7.65 -19.28 -16.58
CA PHE A 165 6.80 -19.96 -15.60
C PHE A 165 5.34 -19.55 -15.84
N SER A 166 4.53 -19.63 -14.81
CA SER A 166 3.15 -19.14 -14.82
C SER A 166 3.02 -17.83 -14.02
N TRP A 167 1.89 -17.14 -14.17
CA TRP A 167 1.59 -15.95 -13.37
C TRP A 167 1.61 -16.21 -11.84
N HIS A 168 1.34 -17.42 -11.40
CA HIS A 168 1.46 -17.84 -10.00
C HIS A 168 2.87 -17.60 -9.44
N ALA A 169 3.91 -17.72 -10.28
CA ALA A 169 5.30 -17.55 -9.87
C ALA A 169 5.58 -16.14 -9.37
N ILE A 170 4.87 -15.11 -9.86
CA ILE A 170 4.98 -13.74 -9.37
C ILE A 170 4.61 -13.66 -7.89
N PHE A 171 3.52 -14.31 -7.50
CA PHE A 171 3.05 -14.33 -6.13
C PHE A 171 3.91 -15.21 -5.22
N TRP A 172 4.41 -16.34 -5.73
CA TRP A 172 5.36 -17.19 -4.99
C TRP A 172 6.67 -16.46 -4.73
N LEU A 173 7.22 -15.75 -5.72
CA LEU A 173 8.41 -14.94 -5.55
C LEU A 173 8.17 -13.83 -4.50
N SER A 174 7.06 -13.11 -4.62
CA SER A 174 6.69 -12.07 -3.65
C SER A 174 6.52 -12.65 -2.24
N ALA A 175 5.90 -13.82 -2.10
CA ALA A 175 5.73 -14.50 -0.81
C ALA A 175 7.09 -14.89 -0.19
N LEU A 176 8.02 -15.42 -1.00
CA LEU A 176 9.37 -15.76 -0.54
C LEU A 176 10.12 -14.51 -0.06
N VAL A 177 10.02 -13.41 -0.80
CA VAL A 177 10.63 -12.13 -0.42
C VAL A 177 10.01 -11.60 0.87
N TYR A 178 8.67 -11.60 1.02
CA TYR A 178 8.02 -11.19 2.27
C TYR A 178 8.42 -12.07 3.46
N ALA A 179 8.53 -13.39 3.28
CA ALA A 179 8.99 -14.30 4.33
C ALA A 179 10.42 -13.94 4.79
N ALA A 180 11.33 -13.70 3.85
CA ALA A 180 12.70 -13.27 4.17
C ALA A 180 12.71 -11.92 4.88
N ILE A 181 11.91 -10.95 4.43
CA ILE A 181 11.75 -9.63 5.06
C ILE A 181 11.24 -9.78 6.49
N ILE A 182 10.25 -10.63 6.76
CA ILE A 182 9.70 -10.87 8.11
C ILE A 182 10.78 -11.42 9.03
N LEU A 183 11.59 -12.38 8.59
CA LEU A 183 12.69 -12.93 9.38
C LEU A 183 13.71 -11.85 9.78
N LEU A 184 14.02 -10.93 8.88
CA LEU A 184 14.89 -9.79 9.16
C LEU A 184 14.19 -8.76 10.05
N ALA A 185 12.90 -8.51 9.83
CA ALA A 185 12.07 -7.57 10.56
C ALA A 185 11.97 -7.90 12.05
N VAL A 186 11.79 -9.17 12.39
CA VAL A 186 11.71 -9.63 13.79
C VAL A 186 12.95 -9.22 14.60
N LYS A 187 14.12 -9.22 13.96
CA LYS A 187 15.40 -8.88 14.61
C LYS A 187 15.72 -7.38 14.57
N SER A 188 15.25 -6.65 13.56
CA SER A 188 15.69 -5.28 13.27
C SER A 188 14.70 -4.19 13.67
N ILE A 189 13.40 -4.50 13.73
CA ILE A 189 12.39 -3.48 14.01
C ILE A 189 12.31 -3.21 15.50
N ALA A 190 12.61 -1.97 15.87
CA ALA A 190 12.42 -1.43 17.20
C ALA A 190 11.09 -0.66 17.29
N PRO A 191 10.47 -0.57 18.49
CA PRO A 191 9.35 0.33 18.70
C PRO A 191 9.82 1.79 18.53
N ILE A 192 9.12 2.55 17.70
CA ILE A 192 9.42 3.95 17.42
C ILE A 192 8.21 4.80 17.76
N GLY A 193 8.43 5.92 18.44
CA GLY A 193 7.40 6.89 18.79
C GLY A 193 6.53 6.48 19.98
N ASP A 194 5.89 7.47 20.58
CA ASP A 194 5.01 7.29 21.71
C ASP A 194 3.59 6.95 21.25
N ILE A 195 2.97 5.99 21.93
CA ILE A 195 1.58 5.64 21.72
C ILE A 195 0.71 6.74 22.35
N THR A 196 0.24 7.68 21.54
CA THR A 196 -0.51 8.84 22.03
C THR A 196 -2.02 8.60 22.11
N ARG A 197 -2.54 7.58 21.45
CA ARG A 197 -3.97 7.20 21.36
C ARG A 197 -4.91 8.40 21.23
N PRO A 198 -4.73 9.27 20.22
CA PRO A 198 -5.61 10.40 20.04
C PRO A 198 -7.05 9.91 19.77
N ARG A 199 -8.03 10.75 20.08
CA ARG A 199 -9.42 10.44 19.70
C ARG A 199 -9.49 10.27 18.19
N ILE A 200 -10.09 9.17 17.74
CA ILE A 200 -10.26 8.89 16.31
C ILE A 200 -11.31 9.86 15.78
N ASP A 201 -10.93 10.67 14.83
CA ASP A 201 -11.86 11.40 13.99
C ASP A 201 -12.34 10.46 12.87
N ILE A 202 -13.34 9.64 13.22
CA ILE A 202 -13.93 8.65 12.30
C ILE A 202 -14.47 9.34 11.05
N LEU A 203 -15.03 10.55 11.21
CA LEU A 203 -15.59 11.29 10.08
C LEU A 203 -14.49 11.72 9.08
N SER A 204 -13.38 12.27 9.57
CA SER A 204 -12.22 12.59 8.70
C SER A 204 -11.66 11.36 8.02
N LEU A 205 -11.61 10.23 8.72
CA LEU A 205 -11.12 8.96 8.15
C LEU A 205 -12.06 8.47 7.04
N LEU A 206 -13.36 8.45 7.28
CA LEU A 206 -14.36 8.04 6.29
C LEU A 206 -14.37 8.98 5.07
N LEU A 207 -14.34 10.28 5.28
CA LEU A 207 -14.29 11.27 4.20
C LEU A 207 -13.00 11.14 3.36
N SER A 208 -11.86 10.93 4.01
CA SER A 208 -10.59 10.73 3.32
C SER A 208 -10.61 9.44 2.49
N SER A 209 -11.00 8.32 3.09
CA SER A 209 -11.08 7.04 2.40
C SER A 209 -12.11 7.06 1.27
N ALA A 210 -13.31 7.61 1.50
CA ALA A 210 -14.35 7.75 0.48
C ALA A 210 -13.91 8.71 -0.64
N GLY A 211 -13.24 9.81 -0.29
CA GLY A 211 -12.70 10.78 -1.25
C GLY A 211 -11.72 10.16 -2.23
N PHE A 212 -10.67 9.54 -1.72
CA PHE A 212 -9.66 8.88 -2.56
C PHE A 212 -10.23 7.68 -3.32
N SER A 213 -11.03 6.84 -2.66
CA SER A 213 -11.66 5.70 -3.32
C SER A 213 -12.63 6.10 -4.42
N GLY A 214 -13.43 7.17 -4.21
CA GLY A 214 -14.35 7.69 -5.20
C GLY A 214 -13.64 8.20 -6.45
N ILE A 215 -12.51 8.90 -6.29
CA ILE A 215 -11.69 9.38 -7.40
C ILE A 215 -11.09 8.20 -8.17
N ILE A 216 -10.46 7.25 -7.48
CA ILE A 216 -9.83 6.08 -8.11
C ILE A 216 -10.88 5.23 -8.84
N TYR A 217 -12.02 5.00 -8.22
CA TYR A 217 -13.12 4.25 -8.81
C TYR A 217 -13.70 4.96 -10.04
N GLY A 218 -13.92 6.28 -9.96
CA GLY A 218 -14.40 7.08 -11.08
C GLY A 218 -13.44 7.07 -12.28
N LEU A 219 -12.13 7.15 -12.03
CA LEU A 219 -11.12 7.04 -13.07
C LEU A 219 -11.05 5.61 -13.67
N ALA A 220 -11.23 4.58 -12.84
CA ALA A 220 -11.23 3.19 -13.30
C ALA A 220 -12.42 2.90 -14.21
N ILE A 221 -13.63 3.36 -13.84
CA ILE A 221 -14.84 3.19 -14.66
C ILE A 221 -14.74 4.01 -15.96
N LEU A 222 -14.07 5.16 -15.94
CA LEU A 222 -13.87 5.97 -17.14
C LEU A 222 -13.17 5.21 -18.28
N ALA A 223 -12.35 4.21 -17.94
CA ALA A 223 -11.69 3.36 -18.92
C ALA A 223 -12.67 2.38 -19.64
N GLU A 224 -13.79 2.07 -19.02
CA GLU A 224 -14.78 1.10 -19.51
C GLU A 224 -16.05 1.78 -20.05
N HIS A 225 -16.40 2.94 -19.52
CA HIS A 225 -17.64 3.67 -19.81
C HIS A 225 -17.35 5.00 -20.53
N SER A 226 -18.35 5.48 -21.27
CA SER A 226 -18.26 6.79 -21.93
C SER A 226 -18.23 7.92 -20.92
N LEU A 227 -17.55 9.03 -21.27
CA LEU A 227 -17.61 10.31 -20.53
C LEU A 227 -19.03 10.85 -20.28
N ARG A 228 -20.04 10.28 -20.95
CA ARG A 228 -21.45 10.67 -20.75
C ARG A 228 -22.16 9.86 -19.67
N ASP A 229 -21.51 8.84 -19.11
CA ASP A 229 -22.13 7.99 -18.08
C ASP A 229 -22.22 8.75 -16.75
N PRO A 230 -23.43 8.91 -16.17
CA PRO A 230 -23.63 9.56 -14.89
C PRO A 230 -22.86 8.92 -13.73
N ALA A 231 -22.58 7.61 -13.82
CA ALA A 231 -21.85 6.87 -12.79
C ALA A 231 -20.40 7.36 -12.64
N VAL A 232 -19.76 7.75 -13.76
CA VAL A 232 -18.40 8.31 -13.78
C VAL A 232 -18.37 9.65 -13.05
N TRP A 233 -19.26 10.56 -13.43
CA TRP A 233 -19.32 11.89 -12.81
C TRP A 233 -19.81 11.84 -11.38
N GLY A 234 -20.76 10.96 -11.05
CA GLY A 234 -21.25 10.75 -9.69
C GLY A 234 -20.14 10.33 -8.72
N SER A 235 -19.32 9.37 -9.11
CA SER A 235 -18.20 8.88 -8.28
C SER A 235 -17.07 9.92 -8.16
N LEU A 236 -16.73 10.62 -9.23
CA LEU A 236 -15.73 11.69 -9.21
C LEU A 236 -16.19 12.86 -8.34
N LEU A 237 -17.42 13.35 -8.54
CA LEU A 237 -17.98 14.46 -7.75
C LEU A 237 -18.10 14.08 -6.27
N ALA A 238 -18.54 12.88 -5.95
CA ALA A 238 -18.59 12.39 -4.57
C ALA A 238 -17.17 12.33 -3.95
N GLY A 239 -16.18 11.84 -4.72
CA GLY A 239 -14.79 11.81 -4.28
C GLY A 239 -14.21 13.21 -4.04
N PHE A 240 -14.37 14.13 -5.02
CA PHE A 240 -13.86 15.49 -4.89
C PHE A 240 -14.59 16.31 -3.82
N SER A 241 -15.90 16.12 -3.65
CA SER A 241 -16.68 16.84 -2.62
C SER A 241 -16.35 16.41 -1.19
N ALA A 242 -15.88 15.17 -0.98
CA ALA A 242 -15.50 14.69 0.34
C ALA A 242 -14.19 15.34 0.86
N LEU A 243 -13.24 15.67 -0.01
CA LEU A 243 -11.92 16.18 0.36
C LEU A 243 -11.94 17.57 1.03
N PRO A 244 -12.71 18.58 0.57
CA PRO A 244 -12.76 19.92 1.19
C PRO A 244 -13.27 19.94 2.62
N TYR A 245 -14.04 18.93 3.05
CA TYR A 245 -14.54 18.85 4.42
C TYR A 245 -13.48 18.41 5.44
N LEU A 246 -12.37 17.83 5.01
CA LEU A 246 -11.28 17.40 5.89
C LEU A 246 -10.69 18.53 6.75
N PRO A 247 -10.34 19.72 6.22
CA PRO A 247 -9.84 20.82 7.04
C PRO A 247 -10.91 21.46 7.93
N ALA A 248 -12.17 21.46 7.52
CA ALA A 248 -13.27 22.00 8.31
C ALA A 248 -13.51 21.14 9.58
N VAL A 249 -13.52 19.82 9.44
CA VAL A 249 -13.67 18.88 10.56
C VAL A 249 -12.47 18.99 11.52
N ARG A 250 -11.23 19.16 11.02
CA ARG A 250 -10.05 19.38 11.87
C ARG A 250 -10.11 20.67 12.71
N ARG A 251 -10.74 21.74 12.21
CA ARG A 251 -10.87 23.00 12.94
C ARG A 251 -11.81 22.87 14.15
N THR A 252 -12.91 22.13 14.03
CA THR A 252 -13.85 21.92 15.13
C THR A 252 -13.27 21.14 16.32
N TRP A 253 -12.22 20.33 16.08
CA TRP A 253 -11.52 19.57 17.13
C TRP A 253 -10.37 20.32 17.81
N ARG A 254 -9.85 21.38 17.20
CA ARG A 254 -8.84 22.23 17.85
C ARG A 254 -9.42 23.22 18.88
N CYS A 255 -10.72 23.47 18.83
CA CYS A 255 -11.41 24.40 19.73
C CYS A 255 -12.10 23.71 20.92
N ARG A 256 -11.89 22.43 21.12
CA ARG A 256 -12.32 21.67 22.30
C ARG A 256 -11.11 20.98 22.95
#